data_2361efd84fef80c65673e15b027fed95
#
_entry.id   2361efd84fef80c65673e15b027fed95
#
_cell.length_a   1.000
_cell.length_b   1.000
_cell.length_c   1.000
_cell.angle_alpha   90.00
_cell.angle_beta   90.00
_cell.angle_gamma   90.00
#
_symmetry.space_group_name_H-M   'P 1'
#
loop_
_entity.id
_entity.type
_entity.pdbx_description
1 polymer ?
#
loop_
_entity_poly.entity_id
_entity_poly.type
_entity_poly.pdbx_seq_one_letter_code
_entity_poly.pdbx_strand_id
1 'polypeptide(L)'
;KYIRDRAKSGYKKGTECYICGEESNLDFHHFYSLSPLLNRWVKKQKKILEEVLEFRDEFIQEHTAELYDHTVTLCHEHHLKLHSIYGKDPSLATAKKQENWVEIQRSKHGMV
;
A
#
# COMPACT_ATOMS: atom_id res chain seq x y z
N LYS A 1 -11.57 3.07 9.09
CA LYS A 1 -12.45 3.17 7.93
C LYS A 1 -12.43 4.57 7.30
N TYR A 2 -12.64 5.59 8.11
CA TYR A 2 -12.60 6.98 7.63
C TYR A 2 -11.25 7.35 7.03
N ILE A 3 -10.17 6.97 7.70
CA ILE A 3 -8.82 7.29 7.22
C ILE A 3 -8.52 6.53 5.94
N ARG A 4 -8.92 5.27 5.85
CA ARG A 4 -8.73 4.47 4.64
C ARG A 4 -9.46 5.09 3.46
N ASP A 5 -10.71 5.47 3.63
CA ASP A 5 -11.51 6.06 2.55
C ASP A 5 -10.92 7.39 2.10
N ARG A 6 -10.49 8.21 3.05
CA ARG A 6 -9.86 9.50 2.75
C ARG A 6 -8.53 9.31 2.00
N ALA A 7 -7.71 8.36 2.44
CA ALA A 7 -6.44 8.06 1.78
C ALA A 7 -6.68 7.56 0.35
N LYS A 8 -7.65 6.67 0.15
CA LYS A 8 -7.96 6.12 -1.17
C LYS A 8 -8.36 7.19 -2.18
N SER A 9 -8.96 8.28 -1.75
CA SER A 9 -9.37 9.35 -2.68
C SER A 9 -8.19 10.00 -3.39
N GLY A 10 -6.97 9.88 -2.83
CA GLY A 10 -5.76 10.41 -3.45
C GLY A 10 -4.95 9.40 -4.23
N TYR A 11 -5.38 8.12 -4.29
CA TYR A 11 -4.64 7.09 -5.00
C TYR A 11 -4.73 7.27 -6.51
N LYS A 12 -3.58 7.14 -7.18
CA LYS A 12 -3.51 7.19 -8.63
C LYS A 12 -3.13 5.82 -9.16
N LYS A 13 -4.16 5.06 -9.57
CA LYS A 13 -3.95 3.72 -10.13
C LYS A 13 -3.39 3.85 -11.55
N GLY A 14 -2.39 3.03 -11.87
CA GLY A 14 -1.85 2.96 -13.22
C GLY A 14 -2.81 2.30 -14.20
N THR A 15 -2.43 2.27 -15.47
CA THR A 15 -3.26 1.71 -16.54
C THR A 15 -2.94 0.26 -16.87
N GLU A 16 -1.88 -0.28 -16.29
CA GLU A 16 -1.47 -1.68 -16.50
C GLU A 16 -0.75 -2.22 -15.28
N CYS A 17 -0.71 -3.55 -15.17
CA CYS A 17 0.03 -4.21 -14.11
C CYS A 17 1.53 -3.93 -14.28
N TYR A 18 2.16 -3.48 -13.24
CA TYR A 18 3.59 -3.19 -13.24
C TYR A 18 4.44 -4.44 -13.50
N ILE A 19 3.95 -5.62 -13.11
CA ILE A 19 4.69 -6.88 -13.27
C ILE A 19 4.56 -7.47 -14.69
N CYS A 20 3.33 -7.55 -15.22
CA CYS A 20 3.08 -8.29 -16.46
C CYS A 20 2.40 -7.49 -17.58
N GLY A 21 2.02 -6.23 -17.31
CA GLY A 21 1.39 -5.40 -18.32
C GLY A 21 -0.10 -5.64 -18.55
N GLU A 22 -0.75 -6.50 -17.75
CA GLU A 22 -2.19 -6.75 -17.85
C GLU A 22 -2.96 -5.45 -17.64
N GLU A 23 -3.92 -5.16 -18.51
CA GLU A 23 -4.69 -3.92 -18.47
C GLU A 23 -6.03 -4.03 -17.78
N SER A 24 -6.46 -5.24 -17.41
CA SER A 24 -7.75 -5.47 -16.75
C SER A 24 -7.57 -5.99 -15.34
N ASN A 25 -8.60 -5.85 -14.51
CA ASN A 25 -8.62 -6.30 -13.12
C ASN A 25 -7.42 -5.80 -12.33
N LEU A 26 -7.22 -4.48 -12.35
CA LEU A 26 -6.08 -3.85 -11.71
C LEU A 26 -6.41 -3.45 -10.26
N ASP A 27 -5.47 -3.73 -9.36
CA ASP A 27 -5.56 -3.37 -7.96
C ASP A 27 -4.45 -2.38 -7.61
N PHE A 28 -4.73 -1.50 -6.66
CA PHE A 28 -3.73 -0.57 -6.13
C PHE A 28 -3.13 -1.16 -4.86
N HIS A 29 -1.81 -1.38 -4.86
CA HIS A 29 -1.11 -1.94 -3.70
C HIS A 29 -0.17 -0.91 -3.10
N HIS A 30 -0.24 -0.71 -1.79
CA HIS A 30 0.74 0.10 -1.08
C HIS A 30 1.57 -0.83 -0.18
N PHE A 31 2.91 -0.66 -0.27
CA PHE A 31 3.85 -1.54 0.44
C PHE A 31 3.82 -1.34 1.94
N TYR A 32 3.47 -0.14 2.38
CA TYR A 32 3.30 0.18 3.79
C TYR A 32 1.81 0.11 4.11
N SER A 33 1.39 -1.00 4.75
CA SER A 33 -0.02 -1.24 5.04
C SER A 33 -0.60 -0.16 5.95
N LEU A 34 -1.82 0.29 5.64
CA LEU A 34 -2.46 1.40 6.35
C LEU A 34 -2.67 1.12 7.84
N SER A 35 -3.20 -0.05 8.19
CA SER A 35 -3.50 -0.37 9.60
C SER A 35 -2.25 -0.37 10.49
N PRO A 36 -1.14 -1.03 10.11
CA PRO A 36 0.10 -0.93 10.89
C PRO A 36 0.65 0.48 10.98
N LEU A 37 0.58 1.26 9.88
CA LEU A 37 1.03 2.66 9.90
C LEU A 37 0.22 3.48 10.89
N LEU A 38 -1.10 3.35 10.83
CA LEU A 38 -2.01 4.08 11.71
C LEU A 38 -1.78 3.71 13.16
N ASN A 39 -1.67 2.42 13.46
CA ASN A 39 -1.44 1.96 14.83
C ASN A 39 -0.13 2.49 15.39
N ARG A 40 0.94 2.49 14.59
CA ARG A 40 2.23 3.03 14.99
C ARG A 40 2.14 4.53 15.28
N TRP A 41 1.45 5.27 14.40
CA TRP A 41 1.30 6.71 14.55
C TRP A 41 0.49 7.08 15.80
N VAL A 42 -0.63 6.38 16.04
CA VAL A 42 -1.48 6.60 17.22
C VAL A 42 -0.67 6.39 18.51
N LYS A 43 0.11 5.32 18.57
CA LYS A 43 0.96 5.05 19.74
C LYS A 43 2.02 6.11 19.93
N LYS A 44 2.68 6.52 18.86
CA LYS A 44 3.74 7.53 18.90
C LYS A 44 3.22 8.89 19.36
N GLN A 45 2.04 9.27 18.89
CA GLN A 45 1.42 10.55 19.22
C GLN A 45 0.63 10.51 20.54
N LYS A 46 0.54 9.32 21.15
CA LYS A 46 -0.24 9.11 22.39
C LYS A 46 -1.69 9.57 22.26
N LYS A 47 -2.26 9.40 21.08
CA LYS A 47 -3.67 9.76 20.81
C LYS A 47 -4.56 8.56 21.04
N ILE A 48 -5.81 8.80 21.42
CA ILE A 48 -6.82 7.75 21.56
C ILE A 48 -7.54 7.58 20.22
N LEU A 49 -8.11 6.40 19.98
CA LEU A 49 -8.74 6.07 18.70
C LEU A 49 -9.88 7.04 18.32
N GLU A 50 -10.62 7.53 19.29
CA GLU A 50 -11.71 8.48 19.06
C GLU A 50 -11.22 9.79 18.46
N GLU A 51 -9.97 10.17 18.73
CA GLU A 51 -9.36 11.40 18.21
C GLU A 51 -8.83 11.24 16.80
N VAL A 52 -8.70 10.00 16.31
CA VAL A 52 -8.11 9.72 15.00
C VAL A 52 -8.89 10.40 13.87
N LEU A 53 -10.21 10.49 13.99
CA LEU A 53 -11.03 11.13 12.97
C LEU A 53 -10.72 12.62 12.82
N GLU A 54 -10.35 13.28 13.92
CA GLU A 54 -9.99 14.70 13.90
C GLU A 54 -8.61 14.92 13.28
N PHE A 55 -7.73 13.92 13.38
CA PHE A 55 -6.35 14.05 12.95
C PHE A 55 -6.04 13.26 11.65
N ARG A 56 -7.07 12.80 10.94
CA ARG A 56 -6.90 11.99 9.73
C ARG A 56 -6.05 12.69 8.66
N ASP A 57 -6.27 13.97 8.44
CA ASP A 57 -5.54 14.71 7.42
C ASP A 57 -4.08 14.89 7.82
N GLU A 58 -3.83 15.11 9.11
CA GLU A 58 -2.47 15.18 9.64
C GLU A 58 -1.73 13.86 9.44
N PHE A 59 -2.39 12.74 9.74
CA PHE A 59 -1.82 11.40 9.54
C PHE A 59 -1.45 11.19 8.06
N ILE A 60 -2.38 11.48 7.16
CA ILE A 60 -2.17 11.30 5.73
C ILE A 60 -1.02 12.18 5.25
N GLN A 61 -0.97 13.43 5.68
CA GLN A 61 0.07 14.36 5.31
C GLN A 61 1.46 13.90 5.78
N GLU A 62 1.55 13.39 7.00
CA GLU A 62 2.82 12.90 7.54
C GLU A 62 3.30 11.60 6.90
N HIS A 63 2.38 10.86 6.24
CA HIS A 63 2.69 9.57 5.65
C HIS A 63 2.50 9.55 4.14
N THR A 64 2.66 10.72 3.48
CA THR A 64 2.46 10.85 2.04
C THR A 64 3.32 9.86 1.25
N ALA A 65 4.60 9.72 1.62
CA ALA A 65 5.49 8.79 0.93
C ALA A 65 5.00 7.35 1.03
N GLU A 66 4.66 6.89 2.23
CA GLU A 66 4.22 5.52 2.46
C GLU A 66 2.85 5.23 1.82
N LEU A 67 1.96 6.23 1.80
CA LEU A 67 0.61 6.04 1.28
C LEU A 67 0.52 6.21 -0.23
N TYR A 68 1.35 7.05 -0.83
CA TYR A 68 1.21 7.41 -2.25
C TYR A 68 2.43 7.11 -3.10
N ASP A 69 3.65 7.28 -2.57
CA ASP A 69 4.87 7.09 -3.35
C ASP A 69 5.34 5.63 -3.35
N HIS A 70 5.29 4.96 -2.21
CA HIS A 70 5.66 3.54 -2.11
C HIS A 70 4.46 2.65 -2.42
N THR A 71 4.03 2.71 -3.68
CA THR A 71 2.82 2.03 -4.15
C THR A 71 3.06 1.45 -5.53
N VAL A 72 2.19 0.52 -5.94
CA VAL A 72 2.28 -0.11 -7.25
C VAL A 72 0.90 -0.56 -7.70
N THR A 73 0.66 -0.54 -9.02
CA THR A 73 -0.54 -1.10 -9.62
C THR A 73 -0.24 -2.53 -10.06
N LEU A 74 -1.01 -3.48 -9.59
CA LEU A 74 -0.86 -4.90 -9.93
C LEU A 74 -2.18 -5.46 -10.43
N CYS A 75 -2.13 -6.44 -11.34
CA CYS A 75 -3.33 -7.17 -11.68
C CYS A 75 -3.75 -8.00 -10.46
N HIS A 76 -5.02 -8.35 -10.41
CA HIS A 76 -5.58 -9.06 -9.26
C HIS A 76 -4.81 -10.35 -8.96
N GLU A 77 -4.40 -11.09 -9.97
CA GLU A 77 -3.65 -12.33 -9.80
C GLU A 77 -2.31 -12.11 -9.09
N HIS A 78 -1.53 -11.12 -9.53
CA HIS A 78 -0.24 -10.82 -8.90
C HIS A 78 -0.40 -10.22 -7.51
N HIS A 79 -1.45 -9.44 -7.32
CA HIS A 79 -1.78 -8.87 -6.01
C HIS A 79 -2.10 -9.98 -5.01
N LEU A 80 -2.88 -10.99 -5.43
CA LEU A 80 -3.17 -12.16 -4.59
C LEU A 80 -1.91 -12.96 -4.26
N LYS A 81 -1.02 -13.13 -5.24
CA LYS A 81 0.25 -13.83 -5.01
C LYS A 81 1.09 -13.12 -3.96
N LEU A 82 1.19 -11.80 -4.05
CA LEU A 82 1.93 -11.01 -3.08
C LEU A 82 1.36 -11.21 -1.68
N HIS A 83 0.05 -11.11 -1.54
CA HIS A 83 -0.60 -11.30 -0.23
C HIS A 83 -0.52 -12.74 0.27
N SER A 84 -0.39 -13.73 -0.61
CA SER A 84 -0.20 -15.12 -0.17
C SER A 84 1.17 -15.30 0.48
N ILE A 85 2.15 -14.49 0.11
CA ILE A 85 3.52 -14.55 0.67
C ILE A 85 3.60 -13.72 1.96
N TYR A 86 3.07 -12.51 1.95
CA TYR A 86 3.27 -11.54 3.04
C TYR A 86 2.06 -11.34 3.96
N GLY A 87 0.93 -11.98 3.65
CA GLY A 87 -0.27 -11.90 4.46
C GLY A 87 -1.23 -10.81 4.01
N LYS A 88 -2.41 -10.79 4.62
CA LYS A 88 -3.48 -9.84 4.27
C LYS A 88 -3.10 -8.40 4.61
N ASP A 89 -2.49 -8.21 5.80
CA ASP A 89 -2.01 -6.90 6.26
C ASP A 89 -0.52 -7.03 6.55
N PRO A 90 0.34 -6.98 5.50
CA PRO A 90 1.78 -7.18 5.70
C PRO A 90 2.36 -6.20 6.70
N SER A 91 3.30 -6.68 7.51
CA SER A 91 3.96 -5.82 8.49
C SER A 91 4.83 -4.78 7.79
N LEU A 92 5.03 -3.64 8.42
CA LEU A 92 5.84 -2.56 7.86
C LEU A 92 7.28 -3.01 7.60
N ALA A 93 7.78 -3.95 8.40
CA ALA A 93 9.13 -4.49 8.22
C ALA A 93 9.32 -5.24 6.89
N THR A 94 8.24 -5.68 6.24
CA THR A 94 8.32 -6.41 4.98
C THR A 94 8.20 -5.52 3.74
N ALA A 95 7.99 -4.21 3.91
CA ALA A 95 7.78 -3.31 2.76
C ALA A 95 8.88 -3.43 1.70
N LYS A 96 10.14 -3.42 2.13
CA LYS A 96 11.28 -3.55 1.21
C LYS A 96 11.30 -4.90 0.51
N LYS A 97 10.96 -5.96 1.23
CA LYS A 97 10.89 -7.31 0.65
C LYS A 97 9.78 -7.41 -0.40
N GLN A 98 8.65 -6.77 -0.14
CA GLN A 98 7.55 -6.71 -1.10
C GLN A 98 7.97 -5.98 -2.37
N GLU A 99 8.65 -4.84 -2.24
CA GLU A 99 9.16 -4.09 -3.38
C GLU A 99 10.13 -4.93 -4.21
N ASN A 100 11.06 -5.63 -3.56
CA ASN A 100 12.01 -6.51 -4.23
C ASN A 100 11.31 -7.66 -4.96
N TRP A 101 10.31 -8.26 -4.33
CA TRP A 101 9.54 -9.34 -4.95
C TRP A 101 8.87 -8.85 -6.25
N VAL A 102 8.27 -7.67 -6.20
CA VAL A 102 7.63 -7.07 -7.38
C VAL A 102 8.63 -6.85 -8.50
N GLU A 103 9.82 -6.33 -8.18
CA GLU A 103 10.87 -6.09 -9.18
C GLU A 103 11.38 -7.40 -9.80
N ILE A 104 11.54 -8.44 -8.98
CA ILE A 104 11.96 -9.75 -9.47
C ILE A 104 10.90 -10.33 -10.42
N GLN A 105 9.63 -10.24 -10.06
CA GLN A 105 8.55 -10.74 -10.91
C GLN A 105 8.47 -9.95 -12.22
N ARG A 106 8.65 -8.62 -12.14
CA ARG A 106 8.67 -7.77 -13.35
C ARG A 106 9.78 -8.21 -14.30
N SER A 107 10.97 -8.47 -13.79
CA SER A 107 12.09 -8.96 -14.60
C SER A 107 11.76 -10.31 -15.26
N LYS A 108 11.11 -11.20 -14.52
CA LYS A 108 10.73 -12.52 -15.06
C LYS A 108 9.73 -12.41 -16.20
N HIS A 109 8.93 -11.35 -16.23
CA HIS A 109 7.98 -11.10 -17.31
C HIS A 109 8.57 -10.24 -18.43
N GLY A 110 9.86 -9.91 -18.35
CA GLY A 110 10.54 -9.14 -19.39
C GLY A 110 10.12 -7.68 -19.47
N MET A 111 9.57 -7.13 -18.40
CA MET A 111 9.06 -5.76 -18.36
C MET A 111 10.12 -4.73 -17.90
N VAL A 112 11.36 -5.09 -17.95
CA VAL A 112 12.47 -4.23 -17.50
C VAL A 112 12.69 -3.05 -18.44
#